data_eaa506e9af03326ac8d6f487db78c8ca
#
_entry.id   eaa506e9af03326ac8d6f487db78c8ca
#
_cell.length_a   1.000
_cell.length_b   1.000
_cell.length_c   1.000
_cell.angle_alpha   90.00
_cell.angle_beta   90.00
_cell.angle_gamma   90.00
#
_symmetry.space_group_name_H-M   'P 1'
#
loop_
_entity.id
_entity.type
_entity.pdbx_description
1 polymer ?
#
loop_
_entity_poly.entity_id
_entity_poly.type
_entity_poly.pdbx_seq_one_letter_code
_entity_poly.pdbx_strand_id
1 'polypeptide(L)'
;TKEVDLTTEELSQMKNDLHNALLQNWPEYKLLADKVKASLNHLPPSAAMAGIYAMVDRTRGVWKAPANVSVNYVNKPAEVITDYDQQDLNMPMNGKAVNAIRTFPGEGIKVWGARTLDGNSQDWRYINVRRTMTFLEQSVKNAARAYVFEPNDASTWINMKCMIENFLRSVWKRGG
;
A
#
# COMPACT_ATOMS: atom_id res chain seq x y z
N THR A 1 -38.37 33.64 27.20
CA THR A 1 -37.46 32.49 26.88
C THR A 1 -36.11 33.07 26.60
N LYS A 2 -35.12 32.91 27.54
CA LYS A 2 -33.75 33.24 27.31
C LYS A 2 -33.16 32.18 26.37
N GLU A 3 -32.76 32.58 25.16
CA GLU A 3 -31.86 31.79 24.34
C GLU A 3 -30.53 31.70 25.10
N VAL A 4 -30.11 30.49 25.46
CA VAL A 4 -28.83 30.21 26.04
C VAL A 4 -27.90 29.96 24.85
N ASP A 5 -27.08 30.96 24.53
CA ASP A 5 -25.99 30.79 23.55
C ASP A 5 -24.92 29.87 24.17
N LEU A 6 -25.04 28.57 23.87
CA LEU A 6 -24.06 27.57 24.25
C LEU A 6 -22.82 27.73 23.40
N THR A 7 -21.66 27.71 24.03
CA THR A 7 -20.38 27.66 23.31
C THR A 7 -20.26 26.35 22.51
N THR A 8 -19.44 26.33 21.47
CA THR A 8 -19.23 25.15 20.63
C THR A 8 -18.70 23.95 21.44
N GLU A 9 -17.94 24.22 22.48
CA GLU A 9 -17.39 23.20 23.40
C GLU A 9 -18.49 22.60 24.29
N GLU A 10 -19.35 23.42 24.90
CA GLU A 10 -20.49 22.96 25.71
C GLU A 10 -21.49 22.14 24.88
N LEU A 11 -21.74 22.53 23.63
CA LEU A 11 -22.60 21.78 22.71
C LEU A 11 -21.99 20.42 22.35
N SER A 12 -20.68 20.36 22.15
CA SER A 12 -19.95 19.10 21.89
C SER A 12 -19.98 18.17 23.09
N GLN A 13 -19.77 18.70 24.29
CA GLN A 13 -19.88 17.95 25.54
C GLN A 13 -21.27 17.36 25.73
N MET A 14 -22.30 18.17 25.56
CA MET A 14 -23.71 17.76 25.72
C MET A 14 -24.10 16.67 24.71
N LYS A 15 -23.61 16.74 23.47
CA LYS A 15 -23.80 15.68 22.47
C LYS A 15 -23.14 14.36 22.89
N ASN A 16 -21.92 14.40 23.42
CA ASN A 16 -21.21 13.23 23.89
C ASN A 16 -21.90 12.60 25.11
N ASP A 17 -22.37 13.40 26.04
CA ASP A 17 -23.08 12.93 27.24
C ASP A 17 -24.42 12.28 26.85
N LEU A 18 -25.16 12.89 25.94
CA LEU A 18 -26.39 12.30 25.39
C LEU A 18 -26.11 10.99 24.66
N HIS A 19 -25.08 10.95 23.82
CA HIS A 19 -24.69 9.74 23.11
C HIS A 19 -24.36 8.60 24.07
N ASN A 20 -23.57 8.87 25.11
CA ASN A 20 -23.21 7.89 26.13
C ASN A 20 -24.44 7.41 26.93
N ALA A 21 -25.34 8.30 27.28
CA ALA A 21 -26.58 7.94 27.97
C ALA A 21 -27.48 7.05 27.08
N LEU A 22 -27.58 7.34 25.78
CA LEU A 22 -28.33 6.52 24.82
C LEU A 22 -27.70 5.13 24.62
N LEU A 23 -26.36 5.04 24.57
CA LEU A 23 -25.66 3.75 24.47
C LEU A 23 -25.90 2.85 25.69
N GLN A 24 -26.08 3.44 26.89
CA GLN A 24 -26.31 2.69 28.12
C GLN A 24 -27.76 2.28 28.30
N ASN A 25 -28.72 3.13 27.93
CA ASN A 25 -30.13 2.96 28.28
C ASN A 25 -31.00 2.47 27.12
N TRP A 26 -30.50 2.49 25.87
CA TRP A 26 -31.29 2.11 24.70
C TRP A 26 -30.61 1.06 23.84
N PRO A 27 -31.00 -0.24 23.98
CA PRO A 27 -30.31 -1.35 23.28
C PRO A 27 -30.35 -1.25 21.76
N GLU A 28 -31.44 -0.76 21.16
CA GLU A 28 -31.58 -0.59 19.70
C GLU A 28 -30.62 0.48 19.18
N TYR A 29 -30.46 1.57 19.93
CA TYR A 29 -29.50 2.62 19.60
C TYR A 29 -28.07 2.07 19.62
N LYS A 30 -27.72 1.28 20.63
CA LYS A 30 -26.41 0.62 20.72
C LYS A 30 -26.17 -0.31 19.53
N LEU A 31 -27.17 -1.13 19.17
CA LEU A 31 -27.07 -2.03 18.01
C LEU A 31 -26.85 -1.26 16.70
N LEU A 32 -27.57 -0.14 16.54
CA LEU A 32 -27.40 0.73 15.36
C LEU A 32 -26.01 1.38 15.34
N ALA A 33 -25.57 1.95 16.47
CA ALA A 33 -24.25 2.55 16.60
C ALA A 33 -23.11 1.54 16.30
N ASP A 34 -23.23 0.31 16.80
CA ASP A 34 -22.26 -0.75 16.54
C ASP A 34 -22.22 -1.15 15.05
N LYS A 35 -23.39 -1.21 14.38
CA LYS A 35 -23.47 -1.47 12.94
C LYS A 35 -22.83 -0.34 12.12
N VAL A 36 -23.11 0.90 12.46
CA VAL A 36 -22.52 2.08 11.80
C VAL A 36 -21.00 2.08 12.01
N LYS A 37 -20.53 1.84 13.23
CA LYS A 37 -19.10 1.71 13.55
C LYS A 37 -18.42 0.60 12.75
N ALA A 38 -19.04 -0.57 12.65
CA ALA A 38 -18.52 -1.69 11.88
C ALA A 38 -18.43 -1.35 10.38
N SER A 39 -19.45 -0.67 9.83
CA SER A 39 -19.46 -0.22 8.44
C SER A 39 -18.39 0.83 8.15
N LEU A 40 -18.21 1.81 9.04
CA LEU A 40 -17.18 2.85 8.90
C LEU A 40 -15.76 2.31 9.04
N ASN A 41 -15.58 1.24 9.82
CA ASN A 41 -14.28 0.58 10.00
C ASN A 41 -13.95 -0.46 8.93
N HIS A 42 -14.86 -0.71 7.99
CA HIS A 42 -14.60 -1.55 6.83
C HIS A 42 -13.92 -0.71 5.74
N LEU A 43 -12.59 -0.63 5.78
CA LEU A 43 -11.80 0.22 4.91
C LEU A 43 -11.13 -0.59 3.79
N PRO A 44 -11.01 -0.02 2.57
CA PRO A 44 -10.26 -0.65 1.49
C PRO A 44 -8.76 -0.68 1.83
N PRO A 45 -8.01 -1.71 1.36
CA PRO A 45 -6.60 -1.88 1.71
C PRO A 45 -5.65 -0.87 1.02
N SER A 46 -6.13 -0.09 0.07
CA SER A 46 -5.31 0.77 -0.79
C SER A 46 -4.45 1.78 -0.01
N ALA A 47 -5.02 2.45 0.99
CA ALA A 47 -4.29 3.42 1.81
C ALA A 47 -3.20 2.74 2.65
N ALA A 48 -3.51 1.59 3.28
CA ALA A 48 -2.54 0.81 4.04
C ALA A 48 -1.41 0.30 3.14
N MET A 49 -1.75 -0.18 1.94
CA MET A 49 -0.76 -0.66 0.96
C MET A 49 0.14 0.46 0.46
N ALA A 50 -0.37 1.67 0.22
CA ALA A 50 0.45 2.82 -0.14
C ALA A 50 1.49 3.14 0.95
N GLY A 51 1.08 3.11 2.23
CA GLY A 51 1.99 3.27 3.37
C GLY A 51 3.05 2.17 3.46
N ILE A 52 2.67 0.91 3.23
CA ILE A 52 3.59 -0.23 3.22
C ILE A 52 4.60 -0.10 2.07
N TYR A 53 4.17 0.28 0.87
CA TYR A 53 5.09 0.51 -0.25
C TYR A 53 6.10 1.60 0.08
N ALA A 54 5.66 2.75 0.58
CA ALA A 54 6.54 3.84 0.96
C ALA A 54 7.53 3.44 2.07
N MET A 55 7.08 2.67 3.04
CA MET A 55 7.93 2.15 4.13
C MET A 55 8.99 1.18 3.60
N VAL A 56 8.60 0.20 2.76
CA VAL A 56 9.53 -0.79 2.20
C VAL A 56 10.54 -0.12 1.28
N ASP A 57 10.10 0.82 0.43
CA ASP A 57 10.99 1.58 -0.47
C ASP A 57 12.05 2.35 0.31
N ARG A 58 11.67 2.98 1.40
CA ARG A 58 12.58 3.77 2.24
C ARG A 58 13.57 2.89 3.02
N THR A 59 13.14 1.72 3.50
CA THR A 59 13.94 0.86 4.37
C THR A 59 14.76 -0.19 3.63
N ARG A 60 14.24 -0.71 2.52
CA ARG A 60 14.81 -1.85 1.80
C ARG A 60 15.07 -1.58 0.32
N GLY A 61 14.50 -0.51 -0.23
CA GLY A 61 14.56 -0.16 -1.65
C GLY A 61 13.40 -0.71 -2.47
N VAL A 62 13.19 -0.10 -3.63
CA VAL A 62 12.07 -0.39 -4.55
C VAL A 62 12.10 -1.82 -5.12
N TRP A 63 13.29 -2.44 -5.17
CA TRP A 63 13.51 -3.82 -5.61
C TRP A 63 13.03 -4.89 -4.62
N LYS A 64 12.75 -4.51 -3.38
CA LYS A 64 12.17 -5.43 -2.39
C LYS A 64 10.67 -5.54 -2.57
N ALA A 65 10.17 -6.78 -2.70
CA ALA A 65 8.73 -7.03 -2.74
C ALA A 65 8.05 -6.52 -1.45
N PRO A 66 6.94 -5.76 -1.56
CA PRO A 66 6.18 -5.27 -0.39
C PRO A 66 5.27 -6.36 0.17
N ALA A 67 5.85 -7.51 0.49
CA ALA A 67 5.18 -8.70 1.03
C ALA A 67 5.94 -9.25 2.23
N ASN A 68 5.27 -10.06 3.03
CA ASN A 68 5.68 -10.49 4.37
C ASN A 68 5.96 -9.28 5.28
N VAL A 69 5.06 -8.33 5.24
CA VAL A 69 5.11 -7.10 6.04
C VAL A 69 3.81 -7.00 6.83
N SER A 70 3.92 -6.66 8.11
CA SER A 70 2.76 -6.50 8.98
C SER A 70 1.95 -5.27 8.62
N VAL A 71 0.63 -5.42 8.67
CA VAL A 71 -0.33 -4.32 8.51
C VAL A 71 -0.72 -3.86 9.90
N ASN A 72 -0.19 -2.70 10.32
CA ASN A 72 -0.46 -2.14 11.62
C ASN A 72 -1.84 -1.48 11.69
N TYR A 73 -2.39 -1.38 12.91
CA TYR A 73 -3.69 -0.73 13.19
C TYR A 73 -4.90 -1.39 12.53
N VAL A 74 -4.78 -2.67 12.17
CA VAL A 74 -5.88 -3.48 11.64
C VAL A 74 -6.21 -4.58 12.65
N ASN A 75 -7.49 -4.72 13.02
CA ASN A 75 -7.93 -5.74 13.97
C ASN A 75 -8.08 -7.11 13.33
N LYS A 76 -8.65 -7.14 12.12
CA LYS A 76 -8.84 -8.36 11.32
C LYS A 76 -9.03 -8.02 9.86
N PRO A 77 -8.67 -8.89 8.93
CA PRO A 77 -9.08 -8.76 7.53
C PRO A 77 -10.61 -8.94 7.43
N ALA A 78 -11.20 -8.41 6.36
CA ALA A 78 -12.63 -8.56 6.08
C ALA A 78 -13.00 -10.03 5.81
N GLU A 79 -12.14 -10.72 5.07
CA GLU A 79 -12.30 -12.12 4.70
C GLU A 79 -11.14 -12.96 5.24
N VAL A 80 -11.43 -14.18 5.66
CA VAL A 80 -10.43 -15.15 6.08
C VAL A 80 -10.00 -15.96 4.86
N ILE A 81 -8.75 -15.79 4.45
CA ILE A 81 -8.16 -16.48 3.30
C ILE A 81 -7.27 -17.61 3.80
N THR A 82 -7.61 -18.85 3.42
CA THR A 82 -6.84 -20.04 3.73
C THR A 82 -5.67 -20.24 2.75
N ASP A 83 -4.80 -21.21 3.01
CA ASP A 83 -3.73 -21.59 2.07
C ASP A 83 -4.28 -22.11 0.75
N TYR A 84 -5.39 -22.82 0.80
CA TYR A 84 -6.07 -23.34 -0.39
C TYR A 84 -6.63 -22.20 -1.25
N ASP A 85 -7.38 -21.27 -0.64
CA ASP A 85 -7.92 -20.10 -1.36
C ASP A 85 -6.80 -19.26 -1.99
N GLN A 86 -5.66 -19.16 -1.32
CA GLN A 86 -4.52 -18.40 -1.82
C GLN A 86 -3.87 -19.03 -3.05
N GLN A 87 -3.91 -20.33 -3.23
CA GLN A 87 -3.41 -20.99 -4.44
C GLN A 87 -4.18 -20.47 -5.67
N ASP A 88 -5.51 -20.42 -5.58
CA ASP A 88 -6.36 -19.92 -6.65
C ASP A 88 -6.20 -18.42 -6.89
N LEU A 89 -5.94 -17.64 -5.85
CA LEU A 89 -5.65 -16.21 -5.99
C LEU A 89 -4.29 -15.94 -6.64
N ASN A 90 -3.28 -16.76 -6.38
CA ASN A 90 -1.94 -16.60 -6.94
C ASN A 90 -1.85 -17.04 -8.41
N MET A 91 -2.56 -18.10 -8.77
CA MET A 91 -2.53 -18.67 -10.13
C MET A 91 -3.94 -18.92 -10.65
N PRO A 92 -4.76 -17.88 -10.78
CA PRO A 92 -6.12 -18.04 -11.24
C PRO A 92 -6.17 -18.40 -12.73
N MET A 93 -7.17 -19.17 -13.13
CA MET A 93 -7.37 -19.59 -14.51
C MET A 93 -7.52 -18.42 -15.50
N ASN A 94 -8.01 -17.27 -15.02
CA ASN A 94 -8.15 -16.05 -15.83
C ASN A 94 -6.84 -15.24 -15.96
N GLY A 95 -5.75 -15.69 -15.38
CA GLY A 95 -4.44 -15.04 -15.44
C GLY A 95 -4.28 -13.76 -14.60
N LYS A 96 -5.30 -13.37 -13.83
CA LYS A 96 -5.28 -12.12 -13.02
C LYS A 96 -4.99 -12.43 -11.56
N ALA A 97 -3.71 -12.44 -11.19
CA ALA A 97 -3.29 -12.74 -9.82
C ALA A 97 -3.78 -11.67 -8.81
N VAL A 98 -4.15 -12.11 -7.63
CA VAL A 98 -4.60 -11.27 -6.52
C VAL A 98 -3.72 -11.50 -5.29
N ASN A 99 -3.23 -10.42 -4.72
CA ASN A 99 -2.44 -10.48 -3.48
C ASN A 99 -3.37 -10.47 -2.26
N ALA A 100 -3.08 -11.31 -1.28
CA ALA A 100 -3.91 -11.46 -0.10
C ALA A 100 -3.34 -10.68 1.11
N ILE A 101 -4.22 -10.23 2.00
CA ILE A 101 -3.89 -9.80 3.35
C ILE A 101 -4.43 -10.88 4.28
N ARG A 102 -3.55 -11.52 5.06
CA ARG A 102 -3.89 -12.70 5.85
C ARG A 102 -3.46 -12.55 7.31
N THR A 103 -4.16 -13.26 8.18
CA THR A 103 -3.78 -13.40 9.58
C THR A 103 -2.93 -14.66 9.77
N PHE A 104 -1.79 -14.50 10.43
CA PHE A 104 -0.91 -15.60 10.82
C PHE A 104 -0.90 -15.73 12.34
N PRO A 105 -1.14 -16.94 12.89
CA PRO A 105 -1.08 -17.18 14.34
C PRO A 105 0.28 -16.77 14.90
N GLY A 106 0.28 -15.94 15.94
CA GLY A 106 1.50 -15.44 16.58
C GLY A 106 2.26 -14.34 15.83
N GLU A 107 1.91 -14.06 14.57
CA GLU A 107 2.62 -13.05 13.74
C GLU A 107 1.75 -11.88 13.33
N GLY A 108 0.45 -11.95 13.56
CA GLY A 108 -0.50 -10.90 13.23
C GLY A 108 -0.95 -10.90 11.77
N ILE A 109 -1.39 -9.73 11.30
CA ILE A 109 -1.92 -9.54 9.94
C ILE A 109 -0.80 -9.08 9.03
N LYS A 110 -0.61 -9.79 7.91
CA LYS A 110 0.47 -9.52 6.95
C LYS A 110 -0.04 -9.43 5.52
N VAL A 111 0.65 -8.63 4.73
CA VAL A 111 0.55 -8.68 3.27
C VAL A 111 1.23 -9.96 2.79
N TRP A 112 0.48 -10.81 2.09
CA TRP A 112 0.95 -12.12 1.64
C TRP A 112 0.73 -12.31 0.15
N GLY A 113 1.55 -11.63 -0.63
CA GLY A 113 1.55 -11.67 -2.08
C GLY A 113 2.25 -10.45 -2.67
N ALA A 114 2.91 -10.62 -3.80
CA ALA A 114 3.64 -9.57 -4.50
C ALA A 114 3.59 -9.77 -6.02
N ARG A 115 2.43 -10.17 -6.53
CA ARG A 115 2.19 -10.31 -7.97
C ARG A 115 1.49 -9.10 -8.53
N THR A 116 1.77 -8.80 -9.80
CA THR A 116 0.99 -7.87 -10.60
C THR A 116 -0.30 -8.53 -11.07
N LEU A 117 -1.20 -7.76 -11.64
CA LEU A 117 -2.43 -8.29 -12.23
C LEU A 117 -2.13 -9.20 -13.46
N ASP A 118 -0.98 -9.05 -14.09
CA ASP A 118 -0.50 -9.90 -15.19
C ASP A 118 0.19 -11.16 -14.64
N GLY A 119 -0.62 -12.08 -14.12
CA GLY A 119 -0.13 -13.29 -13.44
C GLY A 119 0.52 -14.32 -14.38
N ASN A 120 0.24 -14.26 -15.68
CA ASN A 120 0.78 -15.20 -16.69
C ASN A 120 2.09 -14.73 -17.31
N SER A 121 2.44 -13.45 -17.20
CA SER A 121 3.69 -12.94 -17.74
C SER A 121 4.91 -13.54 -17.03
N GLN A 122 5.89 -13.98 -17.81
CA GLN A 122 7.17 -14.42 -17.27
C GLN A 122 7.98 -13.24 -16.73
N ASP A 123 7.92 -12.09 -17.40
CA ASP A 123 8.75 -10.92 -17.10
C ASP A 123 8.09 -9.98 -16.06
N TRP A 124 6.77 -9.81 -16.11
CA TRP A 124 6.07 -8.74 -15.41
C TRP A 124 5.13 -9.20 -14.27
N ARG A 125 5.10 -10.49 -13.98
CA ARG A 125 4.20 -11.05 -12.95
C ARG A 125 4.53 -10.61 -11.51
N TYR A 126 5.72 -10.08 -11.25
CA TYR A 126 6.13 -9.66 -9.90
C TYR A 126 6.17 -8.14 -9.75
N ILE A 127 5.59 -7.63 -8.66
CA ILE A 127 5.53 -6.19 -8.36
C ILE A 127 6.93 -5.58 -8.23
N ASN A 128 7.85 -6.26 -7.54
CA ASN A 128 9.20 -5.76 -7.35
C ASN A 128 9.95 -5.59 -8.67
N VAL A 129 9.82 -6.53 -9.60
CA VAL A 129 10.44 -6.43 -10.93
C VAL A 129 9.86 -5.24 -11.69
N ARG A 130 8.52 -5.17 -11.79
CA ARG A 130 7.85 -4.08 -12.51
C ARG A 130 8.19 -2.70 -11.95
N ARG A 131 8.20 -2.55 -10.63
CA ARG A 131 8.51 -1.28 -9.97
C ARG A 131 9.98 -0.90 -10.12
N THR A 132 10.90 -1.88 -10.02
CA THR A 132 12.33 -1.66 -10.26
C THR A 132 12.58 -1.17 -11.67
N MET A 133 11.98 -1.82 -12.67
CA MET A 133 12.13 -1.37 -14.07
C MET A 133 11.58 0.04 -14.27
N THR A 134 10.41 0.36 -13.75
CA THR A 134 9.86 1.72 -13.81
C THR A 134 10.77 2.75 -13.14
N PHE A 135 11.37 2.40 -12.00
CA PHE A 135 12.34 3.25 -11.33
C PHE A 135 13.61 3.48 -12.16
N LEU A 136 14.16 2.42 -12.77
CA LEU A 136 15.34 2.51 -13.63
C LEU A 136 15.06 3.36 -14.87
N GLU A 137 13.98 3.07 -15.58
CA GLU A 137 13.55 3.81 -16.79
C GLU A 137 13.38 5.31 -16.48
N GLN A 138 12.65 5.65 -15.42
CA GLN A 138 12.40 7.04 -15.07
C GLN A 138 13.67 7.77 -14.61
N SER A 139 14.56 7.08 -13.89
CA SER A 139 15.83 7.64 -13.44
C SER A 139 16.76 7.92 -14.62
N VAL A 140 16.90 6.98 -15.55
CA VAL A 140 17.69 7.14 -16.77
C VAL A 140 17.10 8.25 -17.65
N LYS A 141 15.78 8.26 -17.83
CA LYS A 141 15.08 9.32 -18.58
C LYS A 141 15.36 10.70 -18.00
N ASN A 142 15.30 10.84 -16.67
CA ASN A 142 15.57 12.14 -16.03
C ASN A 142 17.03 12.55 -16.17
N ALA A 143 17.96 11.63 -16.02
CA ALA A 143 19.40 11.92 -16.20
C ALA A 143 19.76 12.24 -17.65
N ALA A 144 19.12 11.57 -18.62
CA ALA A 144 19.34 11.81 -20.04
C ALA A 144 18.93 13.23 -20.49
N ARG A 145 18.09 13.94 -19.71
CA ARG A 145 17.73 15.34 -20.00
C ARG A 145 18.93 16.29 -20.08
N ALA A 146 20.02 15.97 -19.38
CA ALA A 146 21.25 16.76 -19.42
C ALA A 146 21.91 16.76 -20.81
N TYR A 147 21.61 15.75 -21.63
CA TYR A 147 22.23 15.54 -22.94
C TYR A 147 21.33 15.95 -24.13
N VAL A 148 20.13 16.50 -23.88
CA VAL A 148 19.14 16.76 -24.94
C VAL A 148 19.64 17.75 -26.00
N PHE A 149 20.48 18.70 -25.62
CA PHE A 149 21.04 19.72 -26.50
C PHE A 149 22.54 19.53 -26.79
N GLU A 150 23.12 18.43 -26.32
CA GLU A 150 24.51 18.12 -26.61
C GLU A 150 24.71 17.63 -28.06
N PRO A 151 25.87 17.89 -28.68
CA PRO A 151 26.20 17.39 -29.99
C PRO A 151 26.12 15.87 -30.07
N ASN A 152 25.73 15.34 -31.23
CA ASN A 152 25.69 13.91 -31.49
C ASN A 152 27.08 13.38 -31.86
N ASP A 153 27.95 13.27 -30.88
CA ASP A 153 29.34 12.84 -31.02
C ASP A 153 29.71 11.69 -30.09
N ALA A 154 30.90 11.13 -30.30
CA ALA A 154 31.40 10.01 -29.53
C ALA A 154 31.58 10.33 -28.04
N SER A 155 31.92 11.59 -27.71
CA SER A 155 32.10 12.02 -26.32
C SER A 155 30.77 11.99 -25.57
N THR A 156 29.71 12.53 -26.15
CA THR A 156 28.35 12.52 -25.58
C THR A 156 27.85 11.09 -25.37
N TRP A 157 28.08 10.18 -26.33
CA TRP A 157 27.68 8.79 -26.20
C TRP A 157 28.41 8.05 -25.08
N ILE A 158 29.74 8.23 -24.98
CA ILE A 158 30.55 7.62 -23.93
C ILE A 158 30.11 8.13 -22.55
N ASN A 159 29.94 9.43 -22.41
CA ASN A 159 29.51 10.03 -21.15
C ASN A 159 28.14 9.53 -20.70
N MET A 160 27.16 9.48 -21.60
CA MET A 160 25.81 8.93 -21.31
C MET A 160 25.88 7.46 -20.93
N LYS A 161 26.64 6.65 -21.69
CA LYS A 161 26.83 5.22 -21.38
C LYS A 161 27.45 5.02 -20.00
N CYS A 162 28.53 5.72 -19.69
CA CYS A 162 29.20 5.63 -18.39
C CYS A 162 28.28 6.05 -17.24
N MET A 163 27.48 7.10 -17.44
CA MET A 163 26.50 7.54 -16.45
C MET A 163 25.47 6.45 -16.15
N ILE A 164 24.90 5.84 -17.20
CA ILE A 164 23.88 4.77 -17.06
C ILE A 164 24.50 3.54 -16.41
N GLU A 165 25.68 3.10 -16.85
CA GLU A 165 26.37 1.93 -16.28
C GLU A 165 26.69 2.14 -14.80
N ASN A 166 27.19 3.30 -14.42
CA ASN A 166 27.51 3.62 -13.02
C ASN A 166 26.24 3.63 -12.15
N PHE A 167 25.16 4.19 -12.67
CA PHE A 167 23.86 4.16 -11.98
C PHE A 167 23.36 2.72 -11.77
N LEU A 168 23.33 1.90 -12.82
CA LEU A 168 22.91 0.49 -12.72
C LEU A 168 23.79 -0.31 -11.75
N ARG A 169 25.12 -0.15 -11.80
CA ARG A 169 26.03 -0.76 -10.85
C ARG A 169 25.77 -0.31 -9.40
N SER A 170 25.42 0.95 -9.20
CA SER A 170 25.04 1.48 -7.88
C SER A 170 23.76 0.83 -7.34
N VAL A 171 22.76 0.63 -8.19
CA VAL A 171 21.50 -0.04 -7.81
C VAL A 171 21.79 -1.51 -7.47
N TRP A 172 22.52 -2.21 -8.33
CA TRP A 172 22.91 -3.61 -8.11
C TRP A 172 23.67 -3.83 -6.81
N LYS A 173 24.67 -2.97 -6.51
CA LYS A 173 25.43 -3.05 -5.25
C LYS A 173 24.58 -2.87 -4.00
N ARG A 174 23.43 -2.19 -4.11
CA ARG A 174 22.45 -2.02 -3.02
C ARG A 174 21.43 -3.15 -2.93
N GLY A 175 21.50 -4.16 -3.83
CA GLY A 175 20.65 -5.35 -3.85
C GLY A 175 19.45 -5.26 -4.81
N GLY A 176 19.48 -4.32 -5.77
CA GLY A 176 18.50 -4.16 -6.85
C GLY A 176 18.86 -4.95 -8.09
#